data_e52d000694debd8d6f90d2ee7d945534
#
_entry.id   e52d000694debd8d6f90d2ee7d945534
#
_cell.length_a   1.000
_cell.length_b   1.000
_cell.length_c   1.000
_cell.angle_alpha   90.00
_cell.angle_beta   90.00
_cell.angle_gamma   90.00
#
_symmetry.space_group_name_H-M   'P 1'
#
loop_
_entity.id
_entity.type
_entity.pdbx_description
1 polymer ?
#
loop_
_entity_poly.entity_id
_entity_poly.type
_entity_poly.pdbx_seq_one_letter_code
_entity_poly.pdbx_strand_id
1 'polypeptide(L)'
;MKLGQNWILNHVGMTVGNRNAVLQHYQSLGVGVSVGPQPLLPHEPGEGSLMFYRTLQGEPITNTYQTGGAHNFKDGECQIGDCQLECFPMRPGPGIFLSEYLEHKGPGINHICFNSDSVEQDTQLLLSKGCNLMFDAKINGRTVENYLDSRTHGDLMISLRPPPTEWEIAWKANNEAHPLVNDWRFIGVGLAVNSVSEAASYYASLGFEPIDEPSVDTSLAIQRQGIQVGPLVFEFCQPVGKHSYCGDALNRRGEGVFDLVFQVKNLAEETARLESYGLKKIAGAEEQSACFDTRAEGNTLLRLVT
;
A
#
# COMPACT_ATOMS: atom_id res chain seq x y z
N MET A 1 9.03 23.76 -0.43
CA MET A 1 9.40 22.35 -0.17
C MET A 1 8.61 21.51 -1.15
N LYS A 2 9.22 20.55 -1.81
CA LYS A 2 8.52 19.66 -2.74
C LYS A 2 7.72 18.65 -1.95
N LEU A 3 6.46 18.39 -2.34
CA LEU A 3 5.60 17.42 -1.68
C LEU A 3 6.28 16.03 -1.70
N GLY A 4 6.25 15.34 -0.59
CA GLY A 4 6.81 13.99 -0.44
C GLY A 4 8.33 13.91 -0.33
N GLN A 5 9.08 15.02 -0.44
CA GLN A 5 10.55 14.99 -0.46
C GLN A 5 11.18 14.35 0.80
N ASN A 6 10.54 14.55 1.96
CA ASN A 6 11.01 14.05 3.26
C ASN A 6 10.08 12.97 3.84
N TRP A 7 9.23 12.39 3.01
CA TRP A 7 8.38 11.30 3.48
C TRP A 7 9.19 10.02 3.66
N ILE A 8 8.81 9.28 4.69
CA ILE A 8 9.36 7.95 4.98
C ILE A 8 8.20 6.95 4.90
N LEU A 9 8.40 5.80 4.27
CA LEU A 9 7.37 4.75 4.26
C LEU A 9 7.04 4.32 5.69
N ASN A 10 5.75 4.38 6.02
CA ASN A 10 5.25 3.80 7.26
C ASN A 10 4.78 2.37 7.02
N HIS A 11 3.75 2.18 6.21
CA HIS A 11 3.20 0.86 5.85
C HIS A 11 2.45 0.89 4.52
N VAL A 12 2.16 -0.28 4.01
CA VAL A 12 1.20 -0.50 2.94
C VAL A 12 -0.07 -1.08 3.56
N GLY A 13 -1.21 -0.42 3.38
CA GLY A 13 -2.47 -0.83 3.99
C GLY A 13 -3.33 -1.67 3.07
N MET A 14 -3.75 -2.82 3.57
CA MET A 14 -4.60 -3.79 2.88
C MET A 14 -5.87 -4.04 3.67
N THR A 15 -7.02 -3.89 3.03
CA THR A 15 -8.30 -4.31 3.62
C THR A 15 -8.57 -5.78 3.29
N VAL A 16 -8.91 -6.57 4.31
CA VAL A 16 -9.08 -8.02 4.19
C VAL A 16 -10.29 -8.52 4.99
N GLY A 17 -10.88 -9.63 4.58
CA GLY A 17 -11.93 -10.29 5.36
C GLY A 17 -11.37 -11.14 6.51
N ASN A 18 -10.20 -11.72 6.32
CA ASN A 18 -9.53 -12.57 7.30
C ASN A 18 -8.02 -12.30 7.32
N ARG A 19 -7.58 -11.54 8.31
CA ARG A 19 -6.15 -11.20 8.50
C ARG A 19 -5.28 -12.43 8.63
N ASN A 20 -5.70 -13.38 9.45
CA ASN A 20 -4.87 -14.57 9.72
C ASN A 20 -4.66 -15.42 8.47
N ALA A 21 -5.65 -15.51 7.57
CA ALA A 21 -5.48 -16.19 6.30
C ALA A 21 -4.40 -15.52 5.44
N VAL A 22 -4.40 -14.19 5.37
CA VAL A 22 -3.37 -13.41 4.64
C VAL A 22 -1.98 -13.64 5.24
N LEU A 23 -1.84 -13.52 6.56
CA LEU A 23 -0.54 -13.72 7.24
C LEU A 23 -0.01 -15.14 7.00
N GLN A 24 -0.85 -16.16 7.17
CA GLN A 24 -0.49 -17.55 6.91
C GLN A 24 -0.13 -17.79 5.44
N HIS A 25 -0.86 -17.18 4.52
CA HIS A 25 -0.58 -17.28 3.09
C HIS A 25 0.82 -16.76 2.76
N TYR A 26 1.13 -15.50 3.07
CA TYR A 26 2.45 -14.92 2.79
C TYR A 26 3.58 -15.66 3.49
N GLN A 27 3.35 -16.15 4.71
CA GLN A 27 4.33 -16.93 5.45
C GLN A 27 4.56 -18.31 4.81
N SER A 28 3.50 -18.99 4.36
CA SER A 28 3.61 -20.30 3.69
C SER A 28 4.36 -20.23 2.37
N LEU A 29 4.33 -19.07 1.70
CA LEU A 29 5.03 -18.82 0.45
C LEU A 29 6.50 -18.38 0.66
N GLY A 30 6.97 -18.24 1.90
CA GLY A 30 8.30 -17.72 2.20
C GLY A 30 8.49 -16.25 1.81
N VAL A 31 7.40 -15.50 1.64
CA VAL A 31 7.41 -14.09 1.22
C VAL A 31 7.46 -13.17 2.41
N GLY A 32 6.62 -13.42 3.42
CA GLY A 32 6.49 -12.54 4.57
C GLY A 32 6.47 -13.29 5.89
N VAL A 33 6.60 -12.56 6.98
CA VAL A 33 6.61 -13.08 8.35
C VAL A 33 5.55 -12.35 9.17
N SER A 34 4.78 -13.10 9.96
CA SER A 34 3.85 -12.48 10.92
C SER A 34 4.64 -11.86 12.07
N VAL A 35 4.46 -10.57 12.26
CA VAL A 35 5.07 -9.78 13.34
C VAL A 35 3.99 -9.18 14.22
N GLY A 36 4.37 -8.66 15.39
CA GLY A 36 3.43 -7.97 16.26
C GLY A 36 2.84 -6.72 15.59
N PRO A 37 1.66 -6.27 16.03
CA PRO A 37 1.01 -5.09 15.45
C PRO A 37 1.82 -3.82 15.73
N GLN A 38 1.74 -2.86 14.80
CA GLN A 38 2.23 -1.52 15.06
C GLN A 38 1.27 -0.83 16.04
N PRO A 39 1.73 -0.39 17.21
CA PRO A 39 0.88 0.36 18.11
C PRO A 39 0.67 1.78 17.58
N LEU A 40 -0.55 2.25 17.62
CA LEU A 40 -0.89 3.61 17.18
C LEU A 40 -0.21 4.68 18.03
N LEU A 41 -0.18 4.51 19.34
CA LEU A 41 0.64 5.29 20.30
C LEU A 41 0.71 4.45 21.60
N PRO A 42 1.78 3.71 21.82
CA PRO A 42 1.80 2.67 22.86
C PRO A 42 1.77 3.17 24.28
N HIS A 43 2.01 4.45 24.52
CA HIS A 43 2.29 4.94 25.87
C HIS A 43 1.53 6.20 26.30
N GLU A 44 0.71 6.80 25.45
CA GLU A 44 -0.12 7.93 25.86
C GLU A 44 -1.55 7.45 26.16
N PRO A 45 -1.94 7.36 27.44
CA PRO A 45 -3.36 7.21 27.77
C PRO A 45 -4.10 8.46 27.28
N GLY A 46 -5.10 8.29 26.48
CA GLY A 46 -5.83 9.40 25.92
C GLY A 46 -7.11 8.99 25.22
N GLU A 47 -7.97 9.97 24.97
CA GLU A 47 -9.16 9.77 24.18
C GLU A 47 -8.78 9.72 22.69
N GLY A 48 -9.00 8.56 22.06
CA GLY A 48 -8.86 8.37 20.63
C GLY A 48 -10.18 8.62 19.91
N SER A 49 -10.12 9.24 18.75
CA SER A 49 -11.26 9.36 17.83
C SER A 49 -10.87 8.93 16.43
N LEU A 50 -11.77 8.20 15.77
CA LEU A 50 -11.70 7.85 14.36
C LEU A 50 -12.86 8.56 13.66
N MET A 51 -12.55 9.46 12.75
CA MET A 51 -13.54 10.22 12.00
C MET A 51 -13.52 9.80 10.54
N PHE A 52 -14.64 9.33 10.03
CA PHE A 52 -14.86 9.02 8.62
C PHE A 52 -15.69 10.13 8.00
N TYR A 53 -15.20 10.72 6.92
CA TYR A 53 -15.79 11.90 6.28
C TYR A 53 -16.54 11.57 5.00
N ARG A 54 -16.22 10.45 4.35
CA ARG A 54 -16.79 10.09 3.05
C ARG A 54 -16.98 8.59 2.90
N THR A 55 -17.93 8.22 2.07
CA THR A 55 -18.11 6.85 1.55
C THR A 55 -17.00 6.51 0.55
N LEU A 56 -16.94 5.27 0.11
CA LEU A 56 -16.05 4.85 -0.98
C LEU A 56 -16.30 5.63 -2.28
N GLN A 57 -17.54 5.99 -2.56
CA GLN A 57 -17.95 6.78 -3.72
C GLN A 57 -17.69 8.29 -3.55
N GLY A 58 -17.18 8.70 -2.40
CA GLY A 58 -16.86 10.10 -2.11
C GLY A 58 -18.04 10.91 -1.54
N GLU A 59 -19.20 10.30 -1.30
CA GLU A 59 -20.35 10.97 -0.69
C GLU A 59 -20.04 11.38 0.75
N PRO A 60 -20.36 12.63 1.14
CA PRO A 60 -20.12 13.09 2.50
C PRO A 60 -20.87 12.27 3.53
N ILE A 61 -20.17 11.89 4.59
CA ILE A 61 -20.76 11.26 5.78
C ILE A 61 -20.16 11.92 7.02
N THR A 62 -20.77 11.65 8.18
CA THR A 62 -20.17 12.00 9.46
C THR A 62 -20.35 10.83 10.40
N ASN A 63 -19.31 10.01 10.50
CA ASN A 63 -19.23 8.89 11.43
C ASN A 63 -17.99 9.07 12.32
N THR A 64 -18.24 9.24 13.60
CA THR A 64 -17.17 9.33 14.61
C THR A 64 -17.24 8.12 15.52
N TYR A 65 -16.11 7.47 15.69
CA TYR A 65 -15.94 6.40 16.66
C TYR A 65 -14.96 6.87 17.73
N GLN A 66 -15.38 6.83 18.98
CA GLN A 66 -14.49 7.08 20.11
C GLN A 66 -13.92 5.75 20.61
N THR A 67 -12.63 5.75 20.84
CA THR A 67 -11.93 4.60 21.36
C THR A 67 -11.26 4.99 22.67
N GLY A 68 -11.57 4.30 23.72
CA GLY A 68 -10.90 4.50 25.03
C GLY A 68 -9.57 3.76 25.08
N GLY A 69 -8.48 4.49 25.28
CA GLY A 69 -7.15 3.93 25.50
C GLY A 69 -6.42 3.46 24.23
N ALA A 70 -5.15 3.10 24.38
CA ALA A 70 -4.35 2.53 23.32
C ALA A 70 -4.94 1.20 22.83
N HIS A 71 -5.18 1.09 21.54
CA HIS A 71 -5.61 -0.18 20.96
C HIS A 71 -4.48 -1.18 21.03
N ASN A 72 -4.61 -2.17 21.91
CA ASN A 72 -3.84 -3.38 21.80
C ASN A 72 -4.42 -4.20 20.64
N PHE A 73 -3.94 -3.96 19.43
CA PHE A 73 -4.17 -4.90 18.35
C PHE A 73 -3.45 -6.20 18.71
N LYS A 74 -4.22 -7.21 19.08
CA LYS A 74 -3.67 -8.54 19.42
C LYS A 74 -3.23 -9.33 18.19
N ASP A 75 -3.58 -8.85 17.01
CA ASP A 75 -3.35 -9.55 15.75
C ASP A 75 -2.12 -8.95 15.08
N GLY A 76 -1.29 -9.81 14.52
CA GLY A 76 -0.04 -9.42 13.87
C GLY A 76 -0.23 -8.74 12.52
N GLU A 77 0.86 -8.28 11.98
CA GLU A 77 1.00 -7.72 10.64
C GLU A 77 2.00 -8.56 9.83
N CYS A 78 2.13 -8.29 8.53
CA CYS A 78 3.05 -9.01 7.67
C CYS A 78 4.28 -8.14 7.40
N GLN A 79 5.46 -8.59 7.81
CA GLN A 79 6.74 -7.99 7.41
C GLN A 79 7.25 -8.67 6.16
N ILE A 80 7.45 -7.92 5.07
CA ILE A 80 8.00 -8.38 3.79
C ILE A 80 9.21 -7.51 3.46
N GLY A 81 10.41 -8.03 3.62
CA GLY A 81 11.62 -7.20 3.53
C GLY A 81 11.55 -6.01 4.48
N ASP A 82 11.80 -4.81 4.01
CA ASP A 82 11.66 -3.55 4.76
C ASP A 82 10.23 -2.96 4.70
N CYS A 83 9.27 -3.67 4.11
CA CYS A 83 7.88 -3.24 4.00
C CYS A 83 7.01 -3.91 5.06
N GLN A 84 6.28 -3.11 5.82
CA GLN A 84 5.20 -3.56 6.65
C GLN A 84 3.89 -3.54 5.86
N LEU A 85 3.23 -4.68 5.77
CA LEU A 85 1.89 -4.82 5.20
C LEU A 85 0.88 -4.90 6.35
N GLU A 86 0.17 -3.79 6.56
CA GLU A 86 -0.88 -3.70 7.57
C GLU A 86 -2.18 -4.27 7.02
N CYS A 87 -2.65 -5.37 7.62
CA CYS A 87 -3.85 -6.06 7.19
C CYS A 87 -5.05 -5.69 8.06
N PHE A 88 -5.91 -4.80 7.56
CA PHE A 88 -7.14 -4.39 8.23
C PHE A 88 -8.26 -5.41 8.06
N PRO A 89 -8.67 -6.14 9.11
CA PRO A 89 -9.79 -7.06 9.03
C PRO A 89 -11.11 -6.28 9.10
N MET A 90 -11.86 -6.30 8.00
CA MET A 90 -13.15 -5.62 7.89
C MET A 90 -14.26 -6.63 7.61
N ARG A 91 -15.49 -6.23 7.93
CA ARG A 91 -16.70 -6.91 7.43
C ARG A 91 -17.20 -6.15 6.22
N PRO A 92 -17.55 -6.83 5.10
CA PRO A 92 -18.18 -6.16 3.97
C PRO A 92 -19.48 -5.48 4.41
N GLY A 93 -19.78 -4.30 3.86
CA GLY A 93 -21.02 -3.59 4.13
C GLY A 93 -20.86 -2.06 4.05
N PRO A 94 -21.99 -1.35 4.08
CA PRO A 94 -22.03 0.10 3.95
C PRO A 94 -21.53 0.82 5.20
N GLY A 95 -21.17 2.08 5.04
CA GLY A 95 -20.98 3.06 6.13
C GLY A 95 -19.55 3.46 6.41
N ILE A 96 -18.59 2.58 6.25
CA ILE A 96 -17.16 2.87 6.34
C ILE A 96 -16.51 2.50 5.03
N PHE A 97 -15.75 3.40 4.41
CA PHE A 97 -15.17 3.17 3.08
C PHE A 97 -14.30 1.90 2.99
N LEU A 98 -13.65 1.48 4.08
CA LEU A 98 -12.89 0.22 4.11
C LEU A 98 -13.81 -1.01 4.01
N SER A 99 -14.99 -0.98 4.66
CA SER A 99 -15.99 -2.04 4.56
C SER A 99 -16.61 -2.08 3.16
N GLU A 100 -16.91 -0.90 2.60
CA GLU A 100 -17.43 -0.75 1.23
C GLU A 100 -16.38 -1.20 0.19
N TYR A 101 -15.09 -0.88 0.43
CA TYR A 101 -14.00 -1.37 -0.42
C TYR A 101 -13.97 -2.90 -0.47
N LEU A 102 -14.04 -3.55 0.69
CA LEU A 102 -14.07 -5.01 0.76
C LEU A 102 -15.29 -5.61 0.07
N GLU A 103 -16.46 -4.97 0.20
CA GLU A 103 -17.71 -5.42 -0.44
C GLU A 103 -17.64 -5.32 -1.97
N HIS A 104 -17.13 -4.22 -2.51
CA HIS A 104 -17.15 -3.94 -3.95
C HIS A 104 -15.94 -4.46 -4.70
N LYS A 105 -14.79 -4.49 -4.06
CA LYS A 105 -13.50 -4.83 -4.68
C LYS A 105 -12.85 -6.10 -4.16
N GLY A 106 -13.36 -6.64 -3.04
CA GLY A 106 -12.73 -7.75 -2.34
C GLY A 106 -11.43 -7.34 -1.61
N PRO A 107 -10.68 -8.30 -1.05
CA PRO A 107 -9.41 -8.03 -0.38
C PRO A 107 -8.41 -7.30 -1.29
N GLY A 108 -7.64 -6.37 -0.75
CA GLY A 108 -6.61 -5.69 -1.53
C GLY A 108 -6.05 -4.43 -0.88
N ILE A 109 -4.96 -3.94 -1.45
CA ILE A 109 -4.29 -2.72 -1.03
C ILE A 109 -5.14 -1.53 -1.43
N ASN A 110 -5.37 -0.62 -0.48
CA ASN A 110 -6.19 0.57 -0.67
C ASN A 110 -5.50 1.87 -0.26
N HIS A 111 -4.39 1.81 0.49
CA HIS A 111 -3.61 2.99 0.82
C HIS A 111 -2.13 2.67 1.04
N ILE A 112 -1.30 3.69 0.90
CA ILE A 112 0.09 3.69 1.34
C ILE A 112 0.28 4.84 2.32
N CYS A 113 0.81 4.52 3.48
CA CYS A 113 1.02 5.45 4.57
C CYS A 113 2.48 5.90 4.63
N PHE A 114 2.67 7.19 4.76
CA PHE A 114 3.98 7.82 4.92
C PHE A 114 4.04 8.62 6.21
N ASN A 115 5.17 8.59 6.89
CA ASN A 115 5.48 9.58 7.91
C ASN A 115 5.94 10.88 7.24
N SER A 116 5.41 12.02 7.68
CA SER A 116 5.79 13.35 7.24
C SER A 116 6.18 14.22 8.42
N ASP A 117 7.25 15.00 8.28
CA ASP A 117 7.66 16.00 9.28
C ASP A 117 6.64 17.16 9.41
N SER A 118 5.71 17.25 8.46
CA SER A 118 4.76 18.37 8.32
C SER A 118 3.38 17.89 7.90
N VAL A 119 2.81 16.91 8.62
CA VAL A 119 1.51 16.27 8.29
C VAL A 119 0.42 17.30 7.96
N GLU A 120 0.27 18.33 8.79
CA GLU A 120 -0.78 19.34 8.60
C GLU A 120 -0.57 20.14 7.32
N GLN A 121 0.68 20.52 7.01
CA GLN A 121 1.01 21.29 5.80
C GLN A 121 0.84 20.45 4.54
N ASP A 122 1.34 19.22 4.54
CA ASP A 122 1.20 18.28 3.42
C ASP A 122 -0.26 17.91 3.18
N THR A 123 -1.03 17.71 4.26
CA THR A 123 -2.49 17.51 4.19
C THR A 123 -3.17 18.70 3.52
N GLN A 124 -2.89 19.93 3.98
CA GLN A 124 -3.49 21.14 3.40
C GLN A 124 -3.07 21.33 1.94
N LEU A 125 -1.83 21.01 1.59
CA LEU A 125 -1.37 21.07 0.21
C LEU A 125 -2.14 20.09 -0.69
N LEU A 126 -2.31 18.84 -0.29
CA LEU A 126 -3.07 17.83 -1.05
C LEU A 126 -4.56 18.21 -1.15
N LEU A 127 -5.15 18.72 -0.08
CA LEU A 127 -6.53 19.25 -0.12
C LEU A 127 -6.66 20.43 -1.10
N SER A 128 -5.70 21.35 -1.13
CA SER A 128 -5.69 22.48 -2.07
C SER A 128 -5.54 22.04 -3.54
N LYS A 129 -5.02 20.82 -3.77
CA LYS A 129 -4.87 20.19 -5.08
C LYS A 129 -6.07 19.34 -5.50
N GLY A 130 -7.12 19.31 -4.68
CA GLY A 130 -8.38 18.62 -4.98
C GLY A 130 -8.55 17.23 -4.34
N CYS A 131 -7.58 16.74 -3.56
CA CYS A 131 -7.83 15.59 -2.71
C CYS A 131 -8.90 15.91 -1.66
N ASN A 132 -9.67 14.90 -1.25
CA ASN A 132 -10.59 15.02 -0.12
C ASN A 132 -10.04 14.26 1.09
N LEU A 133 -10.38 14.73 2.28
CA LEU A 133 -10.12 13.96 3.50
C LEU A 133 -11.16 12.84 3.61
N MET A 134 -10.69 11.60 3.65
CA MET A 134 -11.51 10.40 3.80
C MET A 134 -11.65 10.00 5.26
N PHE A 135 -10.56 10.10 6.00
CA PHE A 135 -10.43 9.61 7.36
C PHE A 135 -9.39 10.42 8.12
N ASP A 136 -9.60 10.54 9.43
CA ASP A 136 -8.67 11.17 10.36
C ASP A 136 -8.74 10.43 11.71
N ALA A 137 -7.62 9.88 12.13
CA ALA A 137 -7.42 9.31 13.45
C ALA A 137 -6.72 10.33 14.34
N LYS A 138 -7.29 10.60 15.51
CA LYS A 138 -6.70 11.52 16.50
C LYS A 138 -6.55 10.86 17.85
N ILE A 139 -5.51 11.25 18.56
CA ILE A 139 -5.35 10.98 19.99
C ILE A 139 -5.08 12.31 20.69
N ASN A 140 -5.84 12.60 21.73
CA ASN A 140 -5.77 13.88 22.45
C ASN A 140 -5.85 15.11 21.50
N GLY A 141 -6.66 15.00 20.43
CA GLY A 141 -6.86 16.05 19.44
C GLY A 141 -5.74 16.21 18.40
N ARG A 142 -4.66 15.43 18.48
CA ARG A 142 -3.58 15.43 17.48
C ARG A 142 -3.81 14.34 16.44
N THR A 143 -3.65 14.66 15.17
CA THR A 143 -3.69 13.68 14.08
C THR A 143 -2.56 12.67 14.26
N VAL A 144 -2.91 11.39 14.27
CA VAL A 144 -1.95 10.28 14.29
C VAL A 144 -1.91 9.58 12.95
N GLU A 145 -2.99 9.67 12.18
CA GLU A 145 -3.06 9.22 10.79
C GLU A 145 -4.25 9.86 10.09
N ASN A 146 -4.10 10.18 8.81
CA ASN A 146 -5.20 10.59 7.96
C ASN A 146 -5.12 9.91 6.60
N TYR A 147 -6.26 9.81 5.89
CA TYR A 147 -6.32 9.29 4.53
C TYR A 147 -6.85 10.37 3.59
N LEU A 148 -6.09 10.60 2.53
CA LEU A 148 -6.38 11.59 1.50
C LEU A 148 -6.79 10.87 0.21
N ASP A 149 -7.91 11.31 -0.36
CA ASP A 149 -8.49 10.70 -1.55
C ASP A 149 -7.69 11.08 -2.80
N SER A 150 -6.71 10.27 -3.12
CA SER A 150 -5.93 10.35 -4.36
C SER A 150 -6.38 9.33 -5.42
N ARG A 151 -7.59 8.76 -5.26
CA ARG A 151 -8.09 7.62 -6.03
C ARG A 151 -8.63 7.95 -7.42
N THR A 152 -8.61 9.19 -7.86
CA THR A 152 -9.13 9.58 -9.19
C THR A 152 -8.56 8.71 -10.31
N HIS A 153 -7.29 8.30 -10.19
CA HIS A 153 -6.65 7.30 -11.03
C HIS A 153 -5.83 6.35 -10.16
N GLY A 154 -5.92 5.05 -10.45
CA GLY A 154 -5.17 4.01 -9.74
C GLY A 154 -5.79 3.57 -8.41
N ASP A 155 -6.91 4.17 -7.98
CA ASP A 155 -7.72 3.80 -6.81
C ASP A 155 -6.90 3.50 -5.53
N LEU A 156 -5.90 4.34 -5.26
CA LEU A 156 -5.01 4.24 -4.12
C LEU A 156 -5.04 5.55 -3.32
N MET A 157 -5.26 5.46 -2.02
CA MET A 157 -5.21 6.60 -1.11
C MET A 157 -3.79 6.83 -0.61
N ILE A 158 -3.43 8.09 -0.43
CA ILE A 158 -2.23 8.50 0.31
C ILE A 158 -2.64 8.73 1.76
N SER A 159 -1.93 8.07 2.68
CA SER A 159 -2.10 8.26 4.11
C SER A 159 -0.86 8.95 4.70
N LEU A 160 -1.07 9.86 5.65
CA LEU A 160 0.01 10.59 6.31
C LEU A 160 -0.06 10.41 7.82
N ARG A 161 1.11 10.21 8.42
CA ARG A 161 1.33 10.13 9.87
C ARG A 161 2.41 11.12 10.29
N PRO A 162 2.42 11.57 11.56
CA PRO A 162 3.54 12.30 12.15
C PRO A 162 4.86 11.52 12.03
N PRO A 163 6.00 12.18 12.26
CA PRO A 163 7.28 11.48 12.36
C PRO A 163 7.21 10.32 13.35
N PRO A 164 7.88 9.19 13.04
CA PRO A 164 7.85 8.03 13.91
C PRO A 164 8.51 8.35 15.24
N THR A 165 7.95 7.84 16.32
CA THR A 165 8.57 7.90 17.65
C THR A 165 9.78 6.98 17.71
N GLU A 166 10.68 7.22 18.69
CA GLU A 166 11.84 6.33 18.92
C GLU A 166 11.41 4.88 19.12
N TRP A 167 10.27 4.68 19.75
CA TRP A 167 9.71 3.35 19.95
C TRP A 167 9.26 2.70 18.63
N GLU A 168 8.58 3.42 17.75
CA GLU A 168 8.18 2.93 16.42
C GLU A 168 9.39 2.57 15.57
N ILE A 169 10.43 3.39 15.61
CA ILE A 169 11.71 3.12 14.94
C ILE A 169 12.31 1.81 15.44
N ALA A 170 12.39 1.65 16.78
CA ALA A 170 12.94 0.44 17.38
C ALA A 170 12.08 -0.80 17.07
N TRP A 171 10.75 -0.66 17.08
CA TRP A 171 9.83 -1.73 16.76
C TRP A 171 9.99 -2.19 15.29
N LYS A 172 10.08 -1.25 14.32
CA LYS A 172 10.33 -1.58 12.91
C LYS A 172 11.67 -2.28 12.73
N ALA A 173 12.74 -1.72 13.27
CA ALA A 173 14.07 -2.31 13.19
C ALA A 173 14.12 -3.75 13.76
N ASN A 174 13.39 -4.00 14.84
CA ASN A 174 13.30 -5.35 15.42
C ASN A 174 12.53 -6.32 14.50
N ASN A 175 11.48 -5.86 13.81
CA ASN A 175 10.73 -6.68 12.87
C ASN A 175 11.54 -6.99 11.61
N GLU A 176 12.24 -5.99 11.06
CA GLU A 176 13.12 -6.15 9.90
C GLU A 176 14.30 -7.10 10.20
N ALA A 177 14.80 -7.07 11.45
CA ALA A 177 15.85 -7.98 11.92
C ALA A 177 15.38 -9.42 12.22
N HIS A 178 14.09 -9.73 12.06
CA HIS A 178 13.58 -11.08 12.31
C HIS A 178 14.24 -12.09 11.36
N PRO A 179 14.74 -13.25 11.85
CA PRO A 179 15.57 -14.18 11.06
C PRO A 179 14.91 -14.74 9.78
N LEU A 180 13.59 -14.71 9.70
CA LEU A 180 12.84 -15.20 8.54
C LEU A 180 12.41 -14.08 7.58
N VAL A 181 12.71 -12.81 7.87
CA VAL A 181 12.44 -11.70 6.98
C VAL A 181 13.49 -11.68 5.87
N ASN A 182 13.04 -11.56 4.64
CA ASN A 182 13.91 -11.49 3.46
C ASN A 182 14.67 -10.16 3.43
N ASP A 183 15.89 -10.15 2.92
CA ASP A 183 16.68 -8.94 2.67
C ASP A 183 16.23 -8.27 1.36
N TRP A 184 14.97 -7.89 1.31
CA TRP A 184 14.35 -7.22 0.16
C TRP A 184 14.05 -5.77 0.48
N ARG A 185 14.24 -4.92 -0.52
CA ARG A 185 13.89 -3.51 -0.42
C ARG A 185 12.60 -3.22 -1.17
N PHE A 186 11.59 -2.73 -0.49
CA PHE A 186 10.36 -2.26 -1.12
C PHE A 186 10.60 -0.96 -1.87
N ILE A 187 10.33 -0.94 -3.16
CA ILE A 187 10.61 0.22 -4.01
C ILE A 187 9.35 0.83 -4.62
N GLY A 188 8.20 0.17 -4.53
CA GLY A 188 6.96 0.73 -5.04
C GLY A 188 5.87 -0.29 -5.34
N VAL A 189 4.88 0.17 -6.05
CA VAL A 189 3.68 -0.60 -6.44
C VAL A 189 3.36 -0.40 -7.91
N GLY A 190 2.85 -1.45 -8.55
CA GLY A 190 2.18 -1.35 -9.84
C GLY A 190 0.69 -1.09 -9.65
N LEU A 191 0.20 -0.06 -10.33
CA LEU A 191 -1.21 0.34 -10.34
C LEU A 191 -1.82 0.06 -11.71
N ALA A 192 -2.79 -0.82 -11.77
CA ALA A 192 -3.57 -1.04 -12.98
C ALA A 192 -4.46 0.18 -13.23
N VAL A 193 -4.33 0.79 -14.41
CA VAL A 193 -5.08 1.98 -14.81
C VAL A 193 -5.63 1.85 -16.22
N ASN A 194 -6.72 2.57 -16.52
CA ASN A 194 -7.29 2.66 -17.85
C ASN A 194 -6.44 3.50 -18.80
N SER A 195 -5.73 4.50 -18.26
CA SER A 195 -4.89 5.43 -19.03
C SER A 195 -3.67 5.85 -18.20
N VAL A 196 -2.49 5.44 -18.66
CA VAL A 196 -1.21 5.85 -18.05
C VAL A 196 -1.04 7.36 -18.11
N SER A 197 -1.36 8.00 -19.22
CA SER A 197 -1.17 9.44 -19.40
C SER A 197 -2.09 10.26 -18.48
N GLU A 198 -3.34 9.85 -18.28
CA GLU A 198 -4.28 10.53 -17.38
C GLU A 198 -3.84 10.35 -15.92
N ALA A 199 -3.45 9.13 -15.52
CA ALA A 199 -2.97 8.86 -14.18
C ALA A 199 -1.69 9.65 -13.86
N ALA A 200 -0.70 9.64 -14.75
CA ALA A 200 0.53 10.42 -14.59
C ALA A 200 0.25 11.92 -14.50
N SER A 201 -0.63 12.46 -15.37
CA SER A 201 -1.02 13.87 -15.35
C SER A 201 -1.73 14.25 -14.06
N TYR A 202 -2.60 13.39 -13.55
CA TYR A 202 -3.29 13.60 -12.28
C TYR A 202 -2.30 13.68 -11.12
N TYR A 203 -1.39 12.71 -10.97
CA TYR A 203 -0.41 12.73 -9.89
C TYR A 203 0.60 13.88 -10.03
N ALA A 204 0.95 14.27 -11.26
CA ALA A 204 1.73 15.49 -11.50
C ALA A 204 0.99 16.75 -11.03
N SER A 205 -0.34 16.83 -11.21
CA SER A 205 -1.15 17.93 -10.72
C SER A 205 -1.20 18.02 -9.19
N LEU A 206 -1.08 16.87 -8.50
CA LEU A 206 -0.93 16.80 -7.05
C LEU A 206 0.44 17.33 -6.57
N GLY A 207 1.44 17.39 -7.46
CA GLY A 207 2.78 17.87 -7.15
C GLY A 207 3.84 16.78 -7.08
N PHE A 208 3.53 15.57 -7.51
CA PHE A 208 4.49 14.48 -7.67
C PHE A 208 5.14 14.51 -9.05
N GLU A 209 6.34 13.97 -9.21
CA GLU A 209 7.07 14.08 -10.46
C GLU A 209 7.19 12.72 -11.18
N PRO A 210 7.01 12.70 -12.51
CA PRO A 210 7.39 11.56 -13.32
C PRO A 210 8.91 11.31 -13.20
N ILE A 211 9.29 10.04 -13.13
CA ILE A 211 10.71 9.63 -13.11
C ILE A 211 11.19 9.17 -14.48
N ASP A 212 10.27 8.86 -15.39
CA ASP A 212 10.54 8.38 -16.73
C ASP A 212 9.44 8.83 -17.71
N GLU A 213 9.71 8.62 -19.00
CA GLU A 213 8.71 8.75 -20.05
C GLU A 213 7.89 7.45 -20.16
N PRO A 214 6.65 7.51 -20.67
CA PRO A 214 5.86 6.32 -20.92
C PRO A 214 6.60 5.32 -21.80
N SER A 215 6.67 4.07 -21.38
CA SER A 215 7.36 2.99 -22.09
C SER A 215 6.51 1.72 -22.13
N VAL A 216 6.83 0.79 -23.06
CA VAL A 216 6.15 -0.50 -23.16
C VAL A 216 7.07 -1.59 -22.63
N ASP A 217 6.59 -2.30 -21.62
CA ASP A 217 7.20 -3.52 -21.14
C ASP A 217 6.50 -4.73 -21.78
N THR A 218 7.17 -5.34 -22.76
CA THR A 218 6.62 -6.47 -23.49
C THR A 218 6.59 -7.76 -22.66
N SER A 219 7.45 -7.88 -21.65
CA SER A 219 7.50 -9.05 -20.76
C SER A 219 6.30 -9.13 -19.82
N LEU A 220 5.75 -7.98 -19.47
CA LEU A 220 4.54 -7.83 -18.63
C LEU A 220 3.30 -7.50 -19.46
N ALA A 221 3.46 -7.26 -20.77
CA ALA A 221 2.41 -6.80 -21.68
C ALA A 221 1.67 -5.55 -21.18
N ILE A 222 2.42 -4.52 -20.79
CA ILE A 222 1.92 -3.24 -20.26
C ILE A 222 2.62 -2.05 -20.92
N GLN A 223 1.89 -0.94 -21.03
CA GLN A 223 2.47 0.39 -21.09
C GLN A 223 2.58 0.91 -19.67
N ARG A 224 3.71 1.53 -19.31
CA ARG A 224 3.96 1.99 -17.95
C ARG A 224 4.62 3.35 -17.90
N GLN A 225 4.43 4.03 -16.77
CA GLN A 225 5.15 5.25 -16.38
C GLN A 225 5.24 5.32 -14.85
N GLY A 226 6.42 5.62 -14.35
CA GLY A 226 6.69 5.78 -12.93
C GLY A 226 6.52 7.22 -12.46
N ILE A 227 5.91 7.38 -11.29
CA ILE A 227 5.79 8.66 -10.56
C ILE A 227 6.43 8.49 -9.19
N GLN A 228 7.30 9.44 -8.81
CA GLN A 228 7.91 9.43 -7.48
C GLN A 228 6.92 9.96 -6.44
N VAL A 229 6.55 9.11 -5.46
CA VAL A 229 5.69 9.46 -4.33
C VAL A 229 6.44 9.14 -3.03
N GLY A 230 6.96 10.17 -2.37
CA GLY A 230 7.86 9.94 -1.26
C GLY A 230 9.09 9.11 -1.65
N PRO A 231 9.45 8.07 -0.89
CA PRO A 231 10.56 7.16 -1.22
C PRO A 231 10.20 6.11 -2.27
N LEU A 232 8.93 6.01 -2.70
CA LEU A 232 8.41 4.95 -3.55
C LEU A 232 8.13 5.41 -4.97
N VAL A 233 8.14 4.46 -5.89
CA VAL A 233 7.63 4.63 -7.26
C VAL A 233 6.22 4.05 -7.34
N PHE A 234 5.26 4.88 -7.75
CA PHE A 234 3.94 4.43 -8.21
C PHE A 234 4.04 4.22 -9.72
N GLU A 235 4.07 2.96 -10.14
CA GLU A 235 4.15 2.60 -11.54
C GLU A 235 2.74 2.41 -12.09
N PHE A 236 2.25 3.38 -12.86
CA PHE A 236 0.96 3.26 -13.55
C PHE A 236 1.10 2.35 -14.74
N CYS A 237 0.25 1.32 -14.81
CA CYS A 237 0.32 0.26 -15.78
C CYS A 237 -1.00 0.14 -16.54
N GLN A 238 -0.94 0.30 -17.85
CA GLN A 238 -2.07 0.09 -18.77
C GLN A 238 -1.81 -1.18 -19.58
N PRO A 239 -2.75 -2.13 -19.66
CA PRO A 239 -2.54 -3.35 -20.41
C PRO A 239 -2.39 -3.07 -21.90
N VAL A 240 -1.44 -3.74 -22.56
CA VAL A 240 -1.25 -3.76 -24.02
C VAL A 240 -1.44 -5.18 -24.50
N GLY A 241 -2.49 -5.40 -25.34
CA GLY A 241 -2.84 -6.73 -25.81
C GLY A 241 -3.79 -7.51 -24.90
N LYS A 242 -3.97 -8.81 -25.21
CA LYS A 242 -5.05 -9.62 -24.63
C LYS A 242 -4.67 -10.38 -23.36
N HIS A 243 -3.38 -10.51 -23.07
CA HIS A 243 -2.88 -11.33 -21.96
C HIS A 243 -1.92 -10.51 -21.11
N SER A 244 -2.47 -9.87 -20.10
CA SER A 244 -1.71 -9.08 -19.12
C SER A 244 -2.30 -9.30 -17.74
N TYR A 245 -1.47 -9.57 -16.74
CA TYR A 245 -1.92 -9.65 -15.35
C TYR A 245 -2.48 -8.31 -14.85
N CYS A 246 -1.95 -7.19 -15.34
CA CYS A 246 -2.53 -5.86 -15.15
C CYS A 246 -3.94 -5.80 -15.73
N GLY A 247 -4.14 -6.29 -16.97
CA GLY A 247 -5.46 -6.37 -17.61
C GLY A 247 -6.44 -7.27 -16.85
N ASP A 248 -5.98 -8.40 -16.34
CA ASP A 248 -6.79 -9.29 -15.50
C ASP A 248 -7.23 -8.59 -14.20
N ALA A 249 -6.34 -7.85 -13.56
CA ALA A 249 -6.65 -7.08 -12.35
C ALA A 249 -7.69 -5.98 -12.65
N LEU A 250 -7.45 -5.21 -13.72
CA LEU A 250 -8.33 -4.13 -14.17
C LEU A 250 -9.74 -4.64 -14.49
N ASN A 251 -9.84 -5.77 -15.21
CA ASN A 251 -11.13 -6.37 -15.57
C ASN A 251 -11.92 -6.91 -14.39
N ARG A 252 -11.22 -7.43 -13.37
CA ARG A 252 -11.88 -8.04 -12.19
C ARG A 252 -12.25 -7.02 -11.12
N ARG A 253 -11.42 -5.99 -10.94
CA ARG A 253 -11.51 -5.11 -9.77
C ARG A 253 -11.58 -3.62 -10.14
N GLY A 254 -11.40 -3.27 -11.41
CA GLY A 254 -11.15 -1.90 -11.83
C GLY A 254 -9.74 -1.45 -11.49
N GLU A 255 -9.50 -0.15 -11.55
CA GLU A 255 -8.20 0.42 -11.20
C GLU A 255 -7.78 0.08 -9.76
N GLY A 256 -6.47 -0.01 -9.51
CA GLY A 256 -5.92 -0.29 -8.19
C GLY A 256 -4.56 -0.96 -8.22
N VAL A 257 -3.99 -1.14 -7.04
CA VAL A 257 -2.73 -1.86 -6.87
C VAL A 257 -2.91 -3.32 -7.26
N PHE A 258 -2.04 -3.81 -8.16
CA PHE A 258 -2.03 -5.20 -8.60
C PHE A 258 -0.72 -5.93 -8.27
N ASP A 259 0.39 -5.21 -8.05
CA ASP A 259 1.63 -5.83 -7.57
C ASP A 259 2.37 -4.97 -6.53
N LEU A 260 3.16 -5.66 -5.69
CA LEU A 260 4.18 -5.09 -4.81
C LEU A 260 5.54 -5.31 -5.45
N VAL A 261 6.37 -4.28 -5.51
CA VAL A 261 7.67 -4.32 -6.20
C VAL A 261 8.81 -4.23 -5.20
N PHE A 262 9.64 -5.27 -5.19
CA PHE A 262 10.81 -5.33 -4.32
C PHE A 262 12.09 -5.45 -5.13
N GLN A 263 13.09 -4.69 -4.73
CA GLN A 263 14.45 -4.87 -5.21
C GLN A 263 15.14 -5.97 -4.41
N VAL A 264 15.85 -6.86 -5.11
CA VAL A 264 16.61 -7.97 -4.52
C VAL A 264 18.05 -7.96 -5.01
N LYS A 265 18.98 -8.49 -4.20
CA LYS A 265 20.41 -8.54 -4.54
C LYS A 265 20.72 -9.60 -5.61
N ASN A 266 20.00 -10.70 -5.59
CA ASN A 266 20.18 -11.83 -6.51
C ASN A 266 18.83 -12.39 -6.94
N LEU A 267 18.34 -11.94 -8.09
CA LEU A 267 17.05 -12.33 -8.61
C LEU A 267 16.94 -13.84 -8.90
N ALA A 268 18.02 -14.44 -9.40
CA ALA A 268 18.02 -15.87 -9.72
C ALA A 268 17.91 -16.75 -8.45
N GLU A 269 18.63 -16.38 -7.40
CA GLU A 269 18.59 -17.08 -6.11
C GLU A 269 17.20 -16.94 -5.47
N GLU A 270 16.65 -15.73 -5.42
CA GLU A 270 15.33 -15.48 -4.85
C GLU A 270 14.22 -16.17 -5.66
N THR A 271 14.34 -16.18 -6.99
CA THR A 271 13.42 -16.93 -7.85
C THR A 271 13.44 -18.43 -7.49
N ALA A 272 14.63 -19.04 -7.45
CA ALA A 272 14.77 -20.45 -7.11
C ALA A 272 14.25 -20.74 -5.68
N ARG A 273 14.50 -19.85 -4.73
CA ARG A 273 13.99 -19.96 -3.36
C ARG A 273 12.47 -19.93 -3.33
N LEU A 274 11.82 -18.98 -3.98
CA LEU A 274 10.34 -18.89 -4.02
C LEU A 274 9.71 -20.09 -4.75
N GLU A 275 10.34 -20.56 -5.82
CA GLU A 275 9.91 -21.79 -6.51
C GLU A 275 9.98 -23.02 -5.59
N SER A 276 10.95 -23.07 -4.68
CA SER A 276 11.03 -24.14 -3.68
C SER A 276 9.87 -24.13 -2.67
N TYR A 277 9.23 -22.98 -2.46
CA TYR A 277 7.98 -22.85 -1.70
C TYR A 277 6.71 -23.09 -2.55
N GLY A 278 6.88 -23.43 -3.82
CA GLY A 278 5.78 -23.75 -4.72
C GLY A 278 5.22 -22.57 -5.52
N LEU A 279 5.80 -21.37 -5.39
CA LEU A 279 5.44 -20.24 -6.26
C LEU A 279 6.00 -20.50 -7.66
N LYS A 280 5.23 -20.09 -8.66
CA LYS A 280 5.69 -20.14 -10.05
C LYS A 280 5.93 -18.71 -10.54
N LYS A 281 7.05 -18.52 -11.22
CA LYS A 281 7.28 -17.32 -12.02
C LYS A 281 6.25 -17.29 -13.15
N ILE A 282 5.45 -16.23 -13.20
CA ILE A 282 4.34 -16.11 -14.16
C ILE A 282 4.63 -15.08 -15.26
N ALA A 283 5.52 -14.13 -15.01
CA ALA A 283 5.93 -13.09 -15.95
C ALA A 283 7.30 -12.50 -15.55
N GLY A 284 7.80 -11.56 -16.34
CA GLY A 284 9.01 -10.79 -16.09
C GLY A 284 10.12 -11.10 -17.09
N ALA A 285 11.02 -10.13 -17.31
CA ALA A 285 12.20 -10.27 -18.12
C ALA A 285 13.25 -11.12 -17.42
N GLU A 286 13.88 -12.06 -18.13
CA GLU A 286 15.02 -12.81 -17.60
C GLU A 286 16.09 -11.84 -17.10
N GLU A 287 16.71 -12.11 -15.97
CA GLU A 287 17.77 -11.32 -15.33
C GLU A 287 17.36 -9.94 -14.77
N GLN A 288 16.18 -9.39 -15.11
CA GLN A 288 15.76 -8.05 -14.67
C GLN A 288 14.58 -8.08 -13.71
N SER A 289 13.62 -8.98 -13.95
CA SER A 289 12.43 -9.07 -13.11
C SER A 289 11.80 -10.45 -13.10
N ALA A 290 11.14 -10.77 -12.00
CA ALA A 290 10.33 -11.97 -11.86
C ALA A 290 9.02 -11.62 -11.14
N CYS A 291 7.90 -12.02 -11.72
CA CYS A 291 6.57 -11.81 -11.16
C CYS A 291 5.99 -13.15 -10.70
N PHE A 292 5.43 -13.18 -9.49
CA PHE A 292 4.89 -14.37 -8.83
C PHE A 292 3.44 -14.18 -8.44
N ASP A 293 2.64 -15.23 -8.52
CA ASP A 293 1.23 -15.19 -8.16
C ASP A 293 1.03 -15.40 -6.65
N THR A 294 0.81 -14.31 -5.93
CA THR A 294 0.52 -14.30 -4.50
C THR A 294 -0.93 -13.84 -4.21
N ARG A 295 -1.82 -13.87 -5.22
CA ARG A 295 -3.14 -13.22 -5.15
C ARG A 295 -4.19 -13.94 -4.30
N ALA A 296 -3.97 -15.16 -3.86
CA ALA A 296 -5.01 -16.00 -3.25
C ALA A 296 -5.79 -15.30 -2.11
N GLU A 297 -5.11 -14.55 -1.25
CA GLU A 297 -5.74 -13.92 -0.08
C GLU A 297 -5.77 -12.37 -0.14
N GLY A 298 -4.94 -11.75 -0.96
CA GLY A 298 -4.79 -10.28 -1.00
C GLY A 298 -4.95 -9.65 -2.37
N ASN A 299 -5.23 -10.44 -3.42
CA ASN A 299 -5.36 -10.00 -4.82
C ASN A 299 -4.14 -9.23 -5.37
N THR A 300 -2.97 -9.43 -4.80
CA THR A 300 -1.75 -8.70 -5.14
C THR A 300 -0.68 -9.67 -5.59
N LEU A 301 0.01 -9.36 -6.69
CA LEU A 301 1.18 -10.08 -7.17
C LEU A 301 2.42 -9.62 -6.40
N LEU A 302 3.47 -10.44 -6.45
CA LEU A 302 4.81 -10.07 -6.00
C LEU A 302 5.71 -9.92 -7.23
N ARG A 303 6.36 -8.77 -7.39
CA ARG A 303 7.37 -8.54 -8.41
C ARG A 303 8.71 -8.25 -7.77
N LEU A 304 9.71 -9.07 -8.14
CA LEU A 304 11.11 -8.89 -7.76
C LEU A 304 11.87 -8.29 -8.93
N VAL A 305 12.77 -7.34 -8.63
CA VAL A 305 13.66 -6.68 -9.60
C VAL A 305 15.09 -6.61 -9.06
N THR A 306 16.08 -6.48 -9.95
CA THR A 306 17.49 -6.29 -9.59
C THR A 306 17.82 -4.86 -9.21
#